data_2cec85031c28d1e500d32be9c1fbf273
#
_entry.id   2cec85031c28d1e500d32be9c1fbf273
#
_cell.length_a   1.000
_cell.length_b   1.000
_cell.length_c   1.000
_cell.angle_alpha   90.00
_cell.angle_beta   90.00
_cell.angle_gamma   90.00
#
_symmetry.space_group_name_H-M   'P 1'
#
loop_
_entity.id
_entity.type
_entity.pdbx_description
1 polymer ?
#
loop_
_entity_poly.entity_id
_entity_poly.type
_entity_poly.pdbx_seq_one_letter_code
_entity_poly.pdbx_strand_id
1 'polypeptide(L)'
;MFRRQLLGCAVAAALASSFSFPAFATQQLTTDLVIVGGGLSGLAAAQSAVDQGVKPIVLEKEAALGGGGNFPEGSLGVGTRYQKEHGINTTVEQVLTAALQFHHYRADPDVLRVLIAESGKTIDWVMDKGAEMRGIRTMYPKEESLMTWHLFKGGAAGIIQRFAKEVRAKGGKILTETPAQKLIVENGKVVGVEAVDAEGEKILIHAKKVILATGGFESNKEMLAKYVPDSSALGMFEPVWYRGPVTDGKNGDGRTGDGIRMAQLIGANVKGMHALAGNAPYLADMP
;
A
#
# COMPACT_ATOMS: atom_id res chain seq x y z
N MET A 1 -32.54 -49.19 -72.54
CA MET A 1 -31.67 -47.98 -72.74
C MET A 1 -31.46 -47.27 -71.43
N PHE A 2 -30.38 -47.54 -70.73
CA PHE A 2 -30.08 -46.97 -69.43
C PHE A 2 -28.91 -46.01 -69.57
N ARG A 3 -29.11 -44.70 -69.26
CA ARG A 3 -28.05 -43.72 -69.11
C ARG A 3 -27.67 -43.63 -67.62
N ARG A 4 -26.44 -43.99 -67.31
CA ARG A 4 -25.83 -43.80 -66.02
C ARG A 4 -25.39 -42.35 -65.92
N GLN A 5 -25.89 -41.65 -64.89
CA GLN A 5 -25.28 -40.32 -64.44
C GLN A 5 -24.31 -40.63 -63.34
N LEU A 6 -23.07 -40.18 -63.56
CA LEU A 6 -21.98 -40.13 -62.53
C LEU A 6 -22.16 -38.90 -61.70
N LEU A 7 -22.41 -39.10 -60.41
CA LEU A 7 -22.30 -37.99 -59.41
C LEU A 7 -20.84 -37.87 -59.00
N GLY A 8 -20.28 -36.67 -59.27
CA GLY A 8 -18.96 -36.27 -58.78
C GLY A 8 -19.06 -35.85 -57.34
N CYS A 9 -18.28 -36.50 -56.44
CA CYS A 9 -18.07 -36.06 -55.09
C CYS A 9 -17.07 -34.90 -55.06
N ALA A 10 -17.52 -33.69 -54.73
CA ALA A 10 -16.66 -32.58 -54.42
C ALA A 10 -16.18 -32.73 -52.97
N VAL A 11 -14.89 -32.97 -52.78
CA VAL A 11 -14.22 -32.95 -51.45
C VAL A 11 -13.98 -31.49 -51.08
N ALA A 12 -14.73 -31.00 -50.12
CA ALA A 12 -14.47 -29.70 -49.50
C ALA A 12 -13.32 -29.88 -48.52
N ALA A 13 -12.13 -29.40 -48.89
CA ALA A 13 -11.01 -29.27 -47.97
C ALA A 13 -11.27 -28.10 -47.01
N ALA A 14 -11.64 -28.38 -45.76
CA ALA A 14 -11.73 -27.38 -44.70
C ALA A 14 -10.32 -26.95 -44.32
N LEU A 15 -9.96 -25.73 -44.69
CA LEU A 15 -8.79 -25.04 -44.16
C LEU A 15 -9.03 -24.70 -42.68
N ALA A 16 -8.57 -25.55 -41.77
CA ALA A 16 -8.44 -25.22 -40.37
C ALA A 16 -7.32 -24.20 -40.23
N SER A 17 -7.65 -22.93 -40.25
CA SER A 17 -6.76 -21.88 -39.81
C SER A 17 -6.55 -22.05 -38.30
N SER A 18 -5.41 -22.62 -37.91
CA SER A 18 -4.92 -22.63 -36.52
C SER A 18 -4.68 -21.20 -36.10
N PHE A 19 -5.63 -20.60 -35.40
CA PHE A 19 -5.37 -19.39 -34.62
C PHE A 19 -4.40 -19.77 -33.51
N SER A 20 -3.10 -19.57 -33.75
CA SER A 20 -2.10 -19.57 -32.70
C SER A 20 -2.34 -18.29 -31.88
N PHE A 21 -3.00 -18.42 -30.73
CA PHE A 21 -2.96 -17.38 -29.75
C PHE A 21 -1.49 -17.18 -29.38
N PRO A 22 -0.95 -15.96 -29.39
CA PRO A 22 0.40 -15.73 -28.89
C PRO A 22 0.44 -16.25 -27.44
N ALA A 23 1.36 -17.16 -27.14
CA ALA A 23 1.63 -17.55 -25.76
C ALA A 23 2.15 -16.31 -25.09
N PHE A 24 1.36 -15.76 -24.15
CA PHE A 24 1.75 -14.60 -23.36
C PHE A 24 3.07 -14.93 -22.66
N ALA A 25 4.11 -14.20 -22.98
CA ALA A 25 5.43 -14.43 -22.43
C ALA A 25 5.47 -13.95 -20.98
N THR A 26 5.56 -14.87 -20.03
CA THR A 26 5.75 -14.52 -18.63
C THR A 26 7.05 -13.75 -18.45
N GLN A 27 6.96 -12.48 -18.10
CA GLN A 27 8.13 -11.67 -17.79
C GLN A 27 8.76 -12.14 -16.48
N GLN A 28 10.07 -12.29 -16.45
CA GLN A 28 10.81 -12.61 -15.24
C GLN A 28 11.73 -11.46 -14.85
N LEU A 29 11.64 -11.03 -13.59
CA LEU A 29 12.50 -10.01 -13.00
C LEU A 29 13.20 -10.58 -11.77
N THR A 30 14.36 -10.02 -11.45
CA THR A 30 15.12 -10.38 -10.24
C THR A 30 15.58 -9.11 -9.54
N THR A 31 15.49 -9.11 -8.21
CA THR A 31 15.97 -8.02 -7.35
C THR A 31 16.37 -8.55 -5.98
N ASP A 32 17.07 -7.75 -5.19
CA ASP A 32 17.29 -8.06 -3.78
C ASP A 32 16.04 -7.80 -2.93
N LEU A 33 15.21 -6.83 -3.33
CA LEU A 33 14.04 -6.39 -2.57
C LEU A 33 12.87 -6.05 -3.49
N VAL A 34 11.74 -6.71 -3.25
CA VAL A 34 10.44 -6.32 -3.81
C VAL A 34 9.59 -5.68 -2.70
N ILE A 35 8.91 -4.59 -3.05
CA ILE A 35 7.99 -3.88 -2.14
C ILE A 35 6.62 -3.85 -2.82
N VAL A 36 5.61 -4.39 -2.15
CA VAL A 36 4.23 -4.43 -2.62
C VAL A 36 3.45 -3.29 -2.00
N GLY A 37 3.06 -2.32 -2.81
CA GLY A 37 2.36 -1.09 -2.46
C GLY A 37 3.24 0.14 -2.61
N GLY A 38 2.83 1.07 -3.48
CA GLY A 38 3.47 2.37 -3.74
C GLY A 38 2.93 3.52 -2.88
N GLY A 39 2.37 3.19 -1.69
CA GLY A 39 1.96 4.15 -0.68
C GLY A 39 3.14 4.76 0.09
N LEU A 40 2.84 5.62 1.09
CA LEU A 40 3.89 6.29 1.88
C LEU A 40 4.85 5.29 2.52
N SER A 41 4.34 4.20 3.12
CA SER A 41 5.17 3.18 3.78
C SER A 41 6.08 2.45 2.79
N GLY A 42 5.54 2.06 1.62
CA GLY A 42 6.31 1.37 0.59
C GLY A 42 7.39 2.26 -0.02
N LEU A 43 7.07 3.52 -0.30
CA LEU A 43 8.05 4.48 -0.82
C LEU A 43 9.08 4.88 0.22
N ALA A 44 8.74 4.96 1.50
CA ALA A 44 9.71 5.16 2.57
C ALA A 44 10.68 3.96 2.68
N ALA A 45 10.17 2.72 2.57
CA ALA A 45 11.00 1.52 2.52
C ALA A 45 11.92 1.52 1.27
N ALA A 46 11.38 1.90 0.11
CA ALA A 46 12.16 2.02 -1.12
C ALA A 46 13.24 3.11 -1.03
N GLN A 47 12.91 4.27 -0.43
CA GLN A 47 13.87 5.34 -0.18
C GLN A 47 15.00 4.88 0.73
N SER A 48 14.67 4.21 1.84
CA SER A 48 15.66 3.64 2.75
C SER A 48 16.54 2.59 2.06
N ALA A 49 15.97 1.79 1.17
CA ALA A 49 16.71 0.79 0.40
C ALA A 49 17.72 1.44 -0.55
N VAL A 50 17.31 2.45 -1.32
CA VAL A 50 18.23 3.12 -2.26
C VAL A 50 19.29 3.95 -1.55
N ASP A 51 19.03 4.43 -0.34
CA ASP A 51 20.04 5.10 0.51
C ASP A 51 21.15 4.14 0.94
N GLN A 52 20.83 2.84 1.01
CA GLN A 52 21.76 1.75 1.32
C GLN A 52 22.33 1.06 0.07
N GLY A 53 22.10 1.62 -1.12
CA GLY A 53 22.61 1.07 -2.38
C GLY A 53 21.80 -0.12 -2.94
N VAL A 54 20.67 -0.50 -2.30
CA VAL A 54 19.79 -1.53 -2.81
C VAL A 54 18.87 -0.93 -3.88
N LYS A 55 18.64 -1.65 -4.99
CA LYS A 55 17.75 -1.23 -6.07
C LYS A 55 16.43 -2.01 -6.00
N PRO A 56 15.41 -1.52 -5.27
CA PRO A 56 14.15 -2.24 -5.10
C PRO A 56 13.30 -2.19 -6.36
N ILE A 57 12.37 -3.16 -6.45
CA ILE A 57 11.20 -3.08 -7.34
C ILE A 57 9.98 -2.82 -6.45
N VAL A 58 9.30 -1.70 -6.69
CA VAL A 58 8.04 -1.35 -6.04
C VAL A 58 6.90 -1.67 -7.00
N LEU A 59 5.88 -2.39 -6.51
CA LEU A 59 4.66 -2.70 -7.24
C LEU A 59 3.52 -1.85 -6.68
N GLU A 60 2.83 -1.12 -7.54
CA GLU A 60 1.62 -0.38 -7.21
C GLU A 60 0.49 -0.80 -8.14
N LYS A 61 -0.66 -1.15 -7.58
CA LYS A 61 -1.80 -1.62 -8.37
C LYS A 61 -2.53 -0.52 -9.12
N GLU A 62 -2.50 0.70 -8.56
CA GLU A 62 -3.13 1.88 -9.15
C GLU A 62 -2.16 2.58 -10.13
N ALA A 63 -2.72 3.40 -11.02
CA ALA A 63 -1.93 4.24 -11.92
C ALA A 63 -1.15 5.33 -11.18
N ALA A 64 -1.64 5.76 -10.01
CA ALA A 64 -1.04 6.81 -9.20
C ALA A 64 -0.45 6.26 -7.89
N LEU A 65 0.68 6.83 -7.50
CA LEU A 65 1.34 6.51 -6.23
C LEU A 65 0.68 7.22 -5.04
N GLY A 66 0.91 6.65 -3.85
CA GLY A 66 0.61 7.29 -2.58
C GLY A 66 -0.54 6.69 -1.80
N GLY A 67 -1.58 6.21 -2.48
CA GLY A 67 -2.73 5.62 -1.81
C GLY A 67 -3.22 6.49 -0.65
N GLY A 68 -3.47 5.89 0.52
CA GLY A 68 -3.84 6.59 1.75
C GLY A 68 -2.80 7.55 2.29
N GLY A 69 -1.56 7.42 1.87
CA GLY A 69 -0.49 8.32 2.24
C GLY A 69 -0.58 9.73 1.66
N ASN A 70 -1.44 9.96 0.66
CA ASN A 70 -1.63 11.28 0.06
C ASN A 70 -2.43 12.25 0.95
N PHE A 71 -3.17 11.74 1.94
CA PHE A 71 -4.11 12.55 2.74
C PHE A 71 -3.54 13.11 4.04
N PRO A 72 -2.62 12.45 4.78
CA PRO A 72 -2.13 12.98 6.04
C PRO A 72 -1.44 14.33 5.86
N GLU A 73 -1.83 15.28 6.73
CA GLU A 73 -1.17 16.59 6.81
C GLU A 73 0.20 16.51 7.50
N GLY A 74 0.42 15.47 8.28
CA GLY A 74 1.60 15.33 9.13
C GLY A 74 1.78 13.92 9.67
N SER A 75 2.68 13.78 10.64
CA SER A 75 2.97 12.51 11.28
C SER A 75 3.38 12.68 12.73
N LEU A 76 3.24 11.62 13.52
CA LEU A 76 3.73 11.51 14.88
C LEU A 76 5.25 11.63 14.90
N GLY A 77 5.79 12.41 15.83
CA GLY A 77 7.22 12.49 16.13
C GLY A 77 7.45 12.84 17.59
N VAL A 78 8.37 12.13 18.25
CA VAL A 78 8.74 12.35 19.64
C VAL A 78 10.26 12.47 19.74
N GLY A 79 10.75 13.55 20.34
CA GLY A 79 12.17 13.82 20.50
C GLY A 79 12.86 14.33 19.24
N THR A 80 12.11 14.92 18.30
CA THR A 80 12.61 15.46 17.04
C THR A 80 13.49 16.70 17.23
N ARG A 81 14.34 17.01 16.24
CA ARG A 81 15.06 18.30 16.16
C ARG A 81 14.09 19.47 16.21
N TYR A 82 12.99 19.37 15.45
CA TYR A 82 11.97 20.41 15.42
C TYR A 82 11.36 20.70 16.80
N GLN A 83 11.06 19.66 17.59
CA GLN A 83 10.58 19.83 18.96
C GLN A 83 11.61 20.53 19.84
N LYS A 84 12.88 20.11 19.78
CA LYS A 84 13.98 20.70 20.58
C LYS A 84 14.17 22.18 20.25
N GLU A 85 14.15 22.55 18.96
CA GLU A 85 14.27 23.95 18.50
C GLU A 85 13.11 24.84 18.99
N HIS A 86 11.95 24.23 19.28
CA HIS A 86 10.74 24.94 19.76
C HIS A 86 10.50 24.76 21.26
N GLY A 87 11.47 24.24 22.02
CA GLY A 87 11.36 24.06 23.46
C GLY A 87 10.35 23.03 23.93
N ILE A 88 9.99 22.07 23.04
CA ILE A 88 9.01 21.02 23.32
C ILE A 88 9.72 19.79 23.85
N ASN A 89 9.45 19.44 25.11
CA ASN A 89 10.11 18.35 25.85
C ASN A 89 9.11 17.19 26.11
N THR A 90 8.55 16.63 25.06
CA THR A 90 7.65 15.48 25.15
C THR A 90 8.44 14.18 25.17
N THR A 91 8.13 13.29 26.11
CA THR A 91 8.82 12.01 26.25
C THR A 91 8.01 10.86 25.64
N VAL A 92 8.72 9.75 25.30
CA VAL A 92 8.08 8.52 24.78
C VAL A 92 7.04 7.98 25.76
N GLU A 93 7.34 7.99 27.08
CA GLU A 93 6.43 7.44 28.09
C GLU A 93 5.15 8.27 28.24
N GLN A 94 5.26 9.60 28.16
CA GLN A 94 4.07 10.46 28.18
C GLN A 94 3.15 10.17 27.00
N VAL A 95 3.74 10.07 25.80
CA VAL A 95 2.97 9.80 24.57
C VAL A 95 2.40 8.39 24.56
N LEU A 96 3.16 7.40 25.04
CA LEU A 96 2.68 6.02 25.15
C LEU A 96 1.48 5.92 26.10
N THR A 97 1.55 6.59 27.25
CA THR A 97 0.45 6.62 28.22
C THR A 97 -0.81 7.25 27.58
N ALA A 98 -0.67 8.41 26.94
CA ALA A 98 -1.78 9.09 26.27
C ALA A 98 -2.35 8.23 25.12
N ALA A 99 -1.48 7.59 24.34
CA ALA A 99 -1.91 6.71 23.25
C ALA A 99 -2.70 5.50 23.75
N LEU A 100 -2.22 4.83 24.80
CA LEU A 100 -2.92 3.69 25.38
C LEU A 100 -4.29 4.09 25.95
N GLN A 101 -4.38 5.23 26.61
CA GLN A 101 -5.65 5.78 27.10
C GLN A 101 -6.60 6.11 25.96
N PHE A 102 -6.12 6.79 24.92
CA PHE A 102 -6.89 7.15 23.73
C PHE A 102 -7.46 5.93 23.00
N HIS A 103 -6.67 4.86 22.92
CA HIS A 103 -7.09 3.58 22.31
C HIS A 103 -7.83 2.66 23.30
N HIS A 104 -8.22 3.15 24.48
CA HIS A 104 -8.90 2.36 25.52
C HIS A 104 -8.16 1.05 25.85
N TYR A 105 -6.83 1.09 25.86
CA TYR A 105 -5.94 -0.06 26.12
C TYR A 105 -6.14 -1.27 25.18
N ARG A 106 -6.73 -1.04 23.98
CA ARG A 106 -6.91 -2.09 22.98
C ARG A 106 -5.72 -2.25 22.03
N ALA A 107 -4.90 -1.22 21.93
CA ALA A 107 -3.68 -1.27 21.12
C ALA A 107 -2.60 -2.10 21.81
N ASP A 108 -1.74 -2.74 21.02
CA ASP A 108 -0.59 -3.48 21.51
C ASP A 108 0.46 -2.49 22.08
N PRO A 109 0.78 -2.53 23.37
CA PRO A 109 1.69 -1.57 23.99
C PRO A 109 3.12 -1.68 23.47
N ASP A 110 3.58 -2.88 23.09
CA ASP A 110 4.94 -3.10 22.61
C ASP A 110 5.11 -2.51 21.20
N VAL A 111 4.12 -2.71 20.34
CA VAL A 111 4.10 -2.09 19.00
C VAL A 111 4.05 -0.58 19.10
N LEU A 112 3.18 -0.02 19.98
CA LEU A 112 3.08 1.42 20.18
C LEU A 112 4.40 2.00 20.72
N ARG A 113 5.03 1.34 21.69
CA ARG A 113 6.30 1.78 22.25
C ARG A 113 7.38 1.92 21.20
N VAL A 114 7.55 0.90 20.36
CA VAL A 114 8.54 0.91 19.25
C VAL A 114 8.21 2.03 18.25
N LEU A 115 6.95 2.14 17.84
CA LEU A 115 6.49 3.18 16.91
C LEU A 115 6.82 4.59 17.45
N ILE A 116 6.46 4.86 18.71
CA ILE A 116 6.67 6.16 19.34
C ILE A 116 8.17 6.45 19.54
N ALA A 117 8.93 5.46 19.99
CA ALA A 117 10.37 5.62 20.22
C ALA A 117 11.17 5.92 18.94
N GLU A 118 10.78 5.31 17.81
CA GLU A 118 11.46 5.53 16.53
C GLU A 118 10.89 6.71 15.73
N SER A 119 9.74 7.26 16.16
CA SER A 119 9.05 8.31 15.41
C SER A 119 9.89 9.58 15.24
N GLY A 120 10.66 9.97 16.26
CA GLY A 120 11.51 11.16 16.23
C GLY A 120 12.59 11.06 15.16
N LYS A 121 13.31 9.94 15.13
CA LYS A 121 14.34 9.67 14.12
C LYS A 121 13.74 9.63 12.72
N THR A 122 12.53 9.06 12.59
CA THR A 122 11.81 9.00 11.32
C THR A 122 11.46 10.38 10.79
N ILE A 123 10.95 11.28 11.65
CA ILE A 123 10.66 12.66 11.26
C ILE A 123 11.94 13.39 10.87
N ASP A 124 13.01 13.27 11.67
CA ASP A 124 14.29 13.90 11.36
C ASP A 124 14.85 13.40 10.02
N TRP A 125 14.76 12.11 9.73
CA TRP A 125 15.14 11.54 8.44
C TRP A 125 14.30 12.09 7.28
N VAL A 126 12.98 12.22 7.46
CA VAL A 126 12.09 12.82 6.45
C VAL A 126 12.46 14.30 6.20
N MET A 127 12.83 15.04 7.25
CA MET A 127 13.35 16.41 7.12
C MET A 127 14.68 16.44 6.36
N ASP A 128 15.61 15.51 6.63
CA ASP A 128 16.86 15.37 5.89
C ASP A 128 16.65 15.07 4.41
N LYS A 129 15.54 14.41 4.09
CA LYS A 129 15.06 14.20 2.71
C LYS A 129 14.35 15.42 2.12
N GLY A 130 14.38 16.54 2.81
CA GLY A 130 13.90 17.85 2.36
C GLY A 130 12.40 18.06 2.56
N ALA A 131 11.76 17.35 3.48
CA ALA A 131 10.43 17.73 3.93
C ALA A 131 10.53 18.97 4.82
N GLU A 132 9.71 19.98 4.52
CA GLU A 132 9.62 21.21 5.31
C GLU A 132 8.48 21.11 6.31
N MET A 133 8.71 21.56 7.55
CA MET A 133 7.68 21.63 8.56
C MET A 133 6.92 22.96 8.46
N ARG A 134 5.60 22.94 8.66
CA ARG A 134 4.77 24.15 8.79
C ARG A 134 4.24 24.38 10.21
N GLY A 135 4.54 23.48 11.13
CA GLY A 135 4.12 23.56 12.52
C GLY A 135 4.03 22.21 13.21
N ILE A 136 3.65 22.26 14.46
CA ILE A 136 3.42 21.09 15.29
C ILE A 136 2.15 21.31 16.12
N ARG A 137 1.38 20.26 16.39
CA ARG A 137 0.19 20.30 17.25
C ARG A 137 0.07 19.05 18.11
N THR A 138 -0.82 19.08 19.09
CA THR A 138 -1.16 17.87 19.82
C THR A 138 -1.98 16.93 18.93
N MET A 139 -1.76 15.63 19.12
CA MET A 139 -2.59 14.56 18.54
C MET A 139 -3.69 14.10 19.53
N TYR A 140 -3.50 14.41 20.80
CA TYR A 140 -4.37 14.01 21.89
C TYR A 140 -5.07 15.24 22.48
N PRO A 141 -6.34 15.53 22.13
CA PRO A 141 -7.00 16.77 22.48
C PRO A 141 -7.09 17.07 24.00
N LYS A 142 -7.03 16.05 24.83
CA LYS A 142 -7.03 16.19 26.30
C LYS A 142 -5.63 16.46 26.90
N GLU A 143 -4.60 16.36 26.07
CA GLU A 143 -3.19 16.46 26.45
C GLU A 143 -2.52 17.55 25.59
N GLU A 144 -2.95 18.80 25.76
CA GLU A 144 -2.48 19.94 24.94
C GLU A 144 -0.97 20.13 24.99
N SER A 145 -0.31 19.70 26.08
CA SER A 145 1.14 19.77 26.22
C SER A 145 1.90 18.76 25.34
N LEU A 146 1.22 17.71 24.87
CA LEU A 146 1.85 16.68 24.05
C LEU A 146 1.86 17.06 22.56
N MET A 147 2.68 18.02 22.22
CA MET A 147 2.88 18.52 20.86
C MET A 147 3.70 17.53 20.04
N THR A 148 3.04 16.59 19.36
CA THR A 148 3.65 15.44 18.70
C THR A 148 3.33 15.31 17.21
N TRP A 149 2.27 15.97 16.73
CA TRP A 149 1.83 15.89 15.35
C TRP A 149 2.54 16.93 14.49
N HIS A 150 3.61 16.50 13.79
CA HIS A 150 4.40 17.34 12.90
C HIS A 150 3.67 17.57 11.60
N LEU A 151 3.38 18.82 11.28
CA LEU A 151 2.66 19.22 10.07
C LEU A 151 3.65 19.49 8.94
N PHE A 152 3.53 18.78 7.84
CA PHE A 152 4.37 18.97 6.66
C PHE A 152 3.81 20.07 5.75
N LYS A 153 4.69 20.89 5.20
CA LYS A 153 4.33 21.83 4.14
C LYS A 153 3.95 21.05 2.87
N GLY A 154 2.71 21.21 2.43
CA GLY A 154 2.17 20.42 1.31
C GLY A 154 1.73 19.00 1.68
N GLY A 155 1.69 18.64 2.98
CA GLY A 155 1.27 17.32 3.45
C GLY A 155 2.21 16.19 3.06
N ALA A 156 1.79 14.95 3.28
CA ALA A 156 2.58 13.77 2.97
C ALA A 156 2.70 13.49 1.47
N ALA A 157 1.78 14.01 0.66
CA ALA A 157 1.83 13.85 -0.80
C ALA A 157 3.14 14.38 -1.41
N GLY A 158 3.66 15.51 -0.90
CA GLY A 158 4.95 16.07 -1.33
C GLY A 158 6.13 15.15 -1.02
N ILE A 159 6.08 14.44 0.10
CA ILE A 159 7.11 13.45 0.51
C ILE A 159 7.07 12.25 -0.44
N ILE A 160 5.88 11.75 -0.76
CA ILE A 160 5.66 10.63 -1.69
C ILE A 160 6.29 10.92 -3.05
N GLN A 161 6.01 12.07 -3.62
CA GLN A 161 6.56 12.46 -4.92
C GLN A 161 8.09 12.58 -4.89
N ARG A 162 8.62 13.11 -3.81
CA ARG A 162 10.07 13.23 -3.61
C ARG A 162 10.74 11.86 -3.53
N PHE A 163 10.21 10.96 -2.71
CA PHE A 163 10.73 9.61 -2.57
C PHE A 163 10.65 8.83 -3.89
N ALA A 164 9.53 8.90 -4.59
CA ALA A 164 9.38 8.25 -5.88
C ALA A 164 10.41 8.75 -6.91
N LYS A 165 10.66 10.07 -6.95
CA LYS A 165 11.68 10.67 -7.83
C LYS A 165 13.09 10.18 -7.47
N GLU A 166 13.44 10.18 -6.19
CA GLU A 166 14.77 9.78 -5.73
C GLU A 166 15.01 8.27 -5.92
N VAL A 167 14.03 7.43 -5.61
CA VAL A 167 14.09 5.98 -5.85
C VAL A 167 14.40 5.69 -7.31
N ARG A 168 13.69 6.32 -8.25
CA ARG A 168 13.94 6.16 -9.69
C ARG A 168 15.34 6.67 -10.08
N ALA A 169 15.75 7.82 -9.57
CA ALA A 169 17.05 8.42 -9.87
C ALA A 169 18.23 7.53 -9.41
N LYS A 170 18.04 6.77 -8.31
CA LYS A 170 19.04 5.82 -7.76
C LYS A 170 18.91 4.41 -8.34
N GLY A 171 18.09 4.22 -9.38
CA GLY A 171 17.97 2.96 -10.11
C GLY A 171 16.97 1.95 -9.53
N GLY A 172 16.16 2.34 -8.56
CA GLY A 172 14.96 1.57 -8.17
C GLY A 172 13.89 1.64 -9.24
N LYS A 173 13.11 0.58 -9.38
CA LYS A 173 11.97 0.52 -10.32
C LYS A 173 10.66 0.71 -9.55
N ILE A 174 9.74 1.46 -10.14
CA ILE A 174 8.37 1.60 -9.63
C ILE A 174 7.44 1.27 -10.78
N LEU A 175 6.72 0.15 -10.65
CA LEU A 175 5.76 -0.36 -11.60
C LEU A 175 4.36 -0.03 -11.09
N THR A 176 3.68 0.86 -11.76
CA THR A 176 2.26 1.21 -11.52
C THR A 176 1.37 0.29 -12.36
N GLU A 177 0.07 0.27 -12.07
CA GLU A 177 -0.91 -0.61 -12.72
C GLU A 177 -0.46 -2.09 -12.72
N THR A 178 0.28 -2.45 -11.66
CA THR A 178 0.93 -3.76 -11.53
C THR A 178 0.53 -4.40 -10.19
N PRO A 179 -0.73 -4.88 -10.08
CA PRO A 179 -1.23 -5.56 -8.88
C PRO A 179 -0.47 -6.85 -8.62
N ALA A 180 0.09 -6.97 -7.41
CA ALA A 180 0.63 -8.21 -6.90
C ALA A 180 -0.51 -9.20 -6.63
N GLN A 181 -0.35 -10.46 -7.06
CA GLN A 181 -1.36 -11.50 -6.98
C GLN A 181 -1.05 -12.54 -5.91
N LYS A 182 0.22 -12.94 -5.80
CA LYS A 182 0.66 -14.01 -4.90
C LYS A 182 2.09 -13.78 -4.40
N LEU A 183 2.36 -14.31 -3.22
CA LEU A 183 3.73 -14.54 -2.77
C LEU A 183 4.25 -15.86 -3.34
N ILE A 184 5.44 -15.85 -3.92
CA ILE A 184 6.13 -17.06 -4.38
C ILE A 184 6.83 -17.68 -3.19
N VAL A 185 6.52 -18.95 -2.90
CA VAL A 185 7.08 -19.68 -1.76
C VAL A 185 7.81 -20.91 -2.26
N GLU A 186 9.08 -21.05 -1.87
CA GLU A 186 9.91 -22.23 -2.14
C GLU A 186 10.53 -22.71 -0.83
N ASN A 187 10.42 -23.99 -0.55
CA ASN A 187 10.94 -24.61 0.68
C ASN A 187 10.54 -23.86 1.96
N GLY A 188 9.28 -23.39 2.03
CA GLY A 188 8.74 -22.66 3.18
C GLY A 188 9.23 -21.21 3.33
N LYS A 189 9.93 -20.67 2.34
CA LYS A 189 10.43 -19.29 2.32
C LYS A 189 9.78 -18.49 1.21
N VAL A 190 9.44 -17.23 1.48
CA VAL A 190 9.03 -16.30 0.44
C VAL A 190 10.26 -15.90 -0.37
N VAL A 191 10.21 -16.17 -1.69
CA VAL A 191 11.30 -15.91 -2.63
C VAL A 191 10.92 -14.94 -3.74
N GLY A 192 9.74 -14.35 -3.66
CA GLY A 192 9.29 -13.39 -4.68
C GLY A 192 7.79 -13.12 -4.66
N VAL A 193 7.35 -12.48 -5.73
CA VAL A 193 5.96 -12.06 -5.95
C VAL A 193 5.56 -12.36 -7.39
N GLU A 194 4.36 -12.90 -7.57
CA GLU A 194 3.66 -12.96 -8.85
C GLU A 194 2.77 -11.71 -8.96
N ALA A 195 2.87 -11.00 -10.08
CA ALA A 195 2.06 -9.83 -10.41
C ALA A 195 1.54 -9.93 -11.84
N VAL A 196 0.67 -9.02 -12.22
CA VAL A 196 0.25 -8.80 -13.61
C VAL A 196 0.47 -7.33 -13.96
N ASP A 197 0.78 -7.03 -15.21
CA ASP A 197 0.90 -5.65 -15.69
C ASP A 197 -0.44 -5.08 -16.18
N ALA A 198 -0.40 -3.88 -16.73
CA ALA A 198 -1.58 -3.18 -17.27
C ALA A 198 -2.21 -3.93 -18.45
N GLU A 199 -1.44 -4.70 -19.19
CA GLU A 199 -1.87 -5.52 -20.33
C GLU A 199 -2.42 -6.89 -19.89
N GLY A 200 -2.32 -7.21 -18.58
CA GLY A 200 -2.74 -8.50 -18.01
C GLY A 200 -1.68 -9.59 -18.14
N GLU A 201 -0.45 -9.22 -18.54
CA GLU A 201 0.65 -10.16 -18.68
C GLU A 201 1.25 -10.51 -17.31
N LYS A 202 1.56 -11.78 -17.13
CA LYS A 202 2.14 -12.28 -15.89
C LYS A 202 3.60 -11.84 -15.73
N ILE A 203 3.91 -11.32 -14.54
CA ILE A 203 5.26 -10.98 -14.12
C ILE A 203 5.63 -11.82 -12.90
N LEU A 204 6.74 -12.57 -12.99
CA LEU A 204 7.35 -13.25 -11.85
C LEU A 204 8.56 -12.45 -11.38
N ILE A 205 8.54 -12.01 -10.13
CA ILE A 205 9.63 -11.23 -9.55
C ILE A 205 10.28 -12.04 -8.45
N HIS A 206 11.46 -12.59 -8.73
CA HIS A 206 12.27 -13.28 -7.73
C HIS A 206 13.02 -12.25 -6.89
N ALA A 207 12.97 -12.40 -5.56
CA ALA A 207 13.57 -11.45 -4.63
C ALA A 207 14.11 -12.16 -3.38
N LYS A 208 15.23 -11.65 -2.83
CA LYS A 208 15.75 -12.13 -1.55
C LYS A 208 14.84 -11.76 -0.37
N LYS A 209 14.13 -10.63 -0.49
CA LYS A 209 13.21 -10.12 0.53
C LYS A 209 11.96 -9.50 -0.13
N VAL A 210 10.83 -9.61 0.57
CA VAL A 210 9.56 -9.00 0.19
C VAL A 210 9.05 -8.17 1.34
N ILE A 211 8.65 -6.94 1.07
CA ILE A 211 7.94 -6.06 2.02
C ILE A 211 6.49 -5.90 1.52
N LEU A 212 5.52 -6.20 2.39
CA LEU A 212 4.12 -5.90 2.16
C LEU A 212 3.79 -4.53 2.77
N ALA A 213 3.43 -3.58 1.93
CA ALA A 213 3.06 -2.20 2.28
C ALA A 213 1.72 -1.78 1.64
N THR A 214 0.80 -2.72 1.52
CA THR A 214 -0.45 -2.62 0.75
C THR A 214 -1.57 -1.86 1.46
N GLY A 215 -1.33 -1.35 2.67
CA GLY A 215 -2.35 -0.68 3.48
C GLY A 215 -3.35 -1.65 4.13
N GLY A 216 -4.53 -1.14 4.42
CA GLY A 216 -5.59 -1.86 5.12
C GLY A 216 -6.58 -2.58 4.19
N PHE A 217 -7.81 -2.78 4.71
CA PHE A 217 -8.86 -3.52 4.01
C PHE A 217 -10.22 -2.81 4.03
N GLU A 218 -10.22 -1.51 4.28
CA GLU A 218 -11.43 -0.71 4.50
C GLU A 218 -12.36 -0.66 3.28
N SER A 219 -11.85 -0.96 2.08
CA SER A 219 -12.65 -1.07 0.85
C SER A 219 -13.14 -2.50 0.55
N ASN A 220 -12.83 -3.47 1.42
CA ASN A 220 -13.20 -4.86 1.22
C ASN A 220 -14.40 -5.24 2.09
N LYS A 221 -15.61 -5.26 1.51
CA LYS A 221 -16.86 -5.55 2.23
C LYS A 221 -16.86 -6.92 2.91
N GLU A 222 -16.23 -7.94 2.32
CA GLU A 222 -16.16 -9.29 2.91
C GLU A 222 -15.27 -9.29 4.14
N MET A 223 -14.10 -8.63 4.07
CA MET A 223 -13.20 -8.51 5.22
C MET A 223 -13.82 -7.65 6.31
N LEU A 224 -14.53 -6.57 5.98
CA LEU A 224 -15.27 -5.77 6.95
C LEU A 224 -16.34 -6.61 7.65
N ALA A 225 -17.17 -7.33 6.91
CA ALA A 225 -18.19 -8.21 7.49
C ALA A 225 -17.60 -9.30 8.39
N LYS A 226 -16.44 -9.82 8.02
CA LYS A 226 -15.75 -10.87 8.78
C LYS A 226 -15.09 -10.37 10.07
N TYR A 227 -14.40 -9.24 10.00
CA TYR A 227 -13.53 -8.78 11.09
C TYR A 227 -14.12 -7.64 11.92
N VAL A 228 -15.06 -6.88 11.35
CA VAL A 228 -15.70 -5.71 11.97
C VAL A 228 -17.22 -5.71 11.68
N PRO A 229 -17.93 -6.79 12.05
CA PRO A 229 -19.31 -7.01 11.63
C PRO A 229 -20.27 -5.88 12.07
N ASP A 230 -20.09 -5.33 13.26
CA ASP A 230 -20.94 -4.26 13.78
C ASP A 230 -20.85 -2.99 12.95
N SER A 231 -19.66 -2.61 12.53
CA SER A 231 -19.43 -1.45 11.67
C SER A 231 -20.00 -1.65 10.27
N SER A 232 -19.90 -2.87 9.73
CA SER A 232 -20.48 -3.24 8.45
C SER A 232 -22.02 -3.19 8.49
N ALA A 233 -22.63 -3.68 9.57
CA ALA A 233 -24.07 -3.67 9.76
C ALA A 233 -24.65 -2.26 9.90
N LEU A 234 -23.87 -1.31 10.43
CA LEU A 234 -24.28 0.09 10.60
C LEU A 234 -24.07 0.93 9.33
N GLY A 235 -23.54 0.36 8.24
CA GLY A 235 -23.23 1.09 7.02
C GLY A 235 -22.16 2.17 7.20
N MET A 236 -21.41 2.13 8.31
CA MET A 236 -20.45 3.18 8.69
C MET A 236 -19.24 3.28 7.76
N PHE A 237 -19.03 2.29 6.91
CA PHE A 237 -17.88 2.21 6.00
C PHE A 237 -18.31 1.94 4.56
N GLU A 238 -19.24 2.74 4.07
CA GLU A 238 -19.27 2.99 2.63
C GLU A 238 -17.96 3.72 2.33
N PRO A 239 -17.06 3.17 1.47
CA PRO A 239 -15.74 3.75 1.24
C PRO A 239 -15.83 5.02 0.39
N VAL A 240 -16.44 6.07 0.93
CA VAL A 240 -16.53 7.37 0.27
C VAL A 240 -15.16 8.04 0.16
N TRP A 241 -14.19 7.62 0.99
CA TRP A 241 -12.86 8.21 1.13
C TRP A 241 -11.79 7.58 0.24
N TYR A 242 -12.07 6.45 -0.36
CA TYR A 242 -11.07 5.73 -1.14
C TYR A 242 -11.43 5.62 -2.60
N ARG A 243 -11.89 6.70 -3.13
CA ARG A 243 -11.69 6.94 -4.54
C ARG A 243 -10.27 7.43 -4.67
N GLY A 244 -9.34 6.57 -5.04
CA GLY A 244 -8.04 7.00 -5.56
C GLY A 244 -8.25 8.11 -6.57
N PRO A 245 -7.23 8.86 -6.97
CA PRO A 245 -7.41 9.88 -7.98
C PRO A 245 -8.18 9.25 -9.13
N VAL A 246 -9.36 9.82 -9.42
CA VAL A 246 -10.21 9.37 -10.53
C VAL A 246 -9.45 9.70 -11.82
N THR A 247 -8.56 8.79 -12.18
CA THR A 247 -7.91 8.83 -13.48
C THR A 247 -8.80 8.00 -14.36
N ASP A 248 -9.66 8.46 -15.14
CA ASP A 248 -10.52 7.74 -16.10
C ASP A 248 -11.93 7.29 -15.66
N GLY A 249 -12.46 7.80 -14.55
CA GLY A 249 -13.83 7.48 -14.11
C GLY A 249 -13.99 6.09 -13.48
N LYS A 250 -12.91 5.35 -13.28
CA LYS A 250 -12.90 4.12 -12.49
C LYS A 250 -12.54 4.45 -11.06
N ASN A 251 -13.37 4.06 -10.12
CA ASN A 251 -13.01 4.10 -8.70
C ASN A 251 -11.92 3.07 -8.48
N GLY A 252 -10.71 3.50 -8.14
CA GLY A 252 -9.66 2.59 -7.71
C GLY A 252 -10.17 1.79 -6.51
N ASP A 253 -9.93 0.48 -6.50
CA ASP A 253 -10.41 -0.43 -5.44
C ASP A 253 -9.76 -0.16 -4.08
N GLY A 254 -8.84 0.78 -4.01
CA GLY A 254 -8.25 1.29 -2.78
C GLY A 254 -7.64 0.20 -1.90
N ARG A 255 -7.96 0.25 -0.60
CA ARG A 255 -7.45 -0.66 0.43
C ARG A 255 -8.30 -1.92 0.54
N THR A 256 -7.99 -2.92 -0.26
CA THR A 256 -8.75 -4.17 -0.39
C THR A 256 -8.18 -5.34 0.40
N GLY A 257 -7.11 -5.10 1.20
CA GLY A 257 -6.51 -6.13 2.04
C GLY A 257 -5.64 -7.14 1.30
N ASP A 258 -5.11 -6.80 0.13
CA ASP A 258 -4.40 -7.73 -0.76
C ASP A 258 -3.19 -8.35 -0.09
N GLY A 259 -2.33 -7.55 0.55
CA GLY A 259 -1.16 -8.07 1.25
C GLY A 259 -1.52 -8.93 2.46
N ILE A 260 -2.60 -8.57 3.18
CA ILE A 260 -3.11 -9.37 4.30
C ILE A 260 -3.54 -10.74 3.78
N ARG A 261 -4.31 -10.78 2.70
CA ARG A 261 -4.79 -12.04 2.10
C ARG A 261 -3.63 -12.88 1.56
N MET A 262 -2.68 -12.26 0.85
CA MET A 262 -1.49 -12.98 0.36
C MET A 262 -0.68 -13.59 1.51
N ALA A 263 -0.50 -12.88 2.61
CA ALA A 263 0.20 -13.39 3.79
C ALA A 263 -0.57 -14.55 4.46
N GLN A 264 -1.89 -14.42 4.62
CA GLN A 264 -2.73 -15.49 5.18
C GLN A 264 -2.71 -16.77 4.34
N LEU A 265 -2.68 -16.64 3.00
CA LEU A 265 -2.61 -17.79 2.09
C LEU A 265 -1.35 -18.65 2.28
N ILE A 266 -0.29 -18.06 2.81
CA ILE A 266 0.96 -18.78 3.14
C ILE A 266 1.11 -19.08 4.63
N GLY A 267 0.02 -18.96 5.42
CA GLY A 267 -0.04 -19.35 6.83
C GLY A 267 0.30 -18.26 7.84
N ALA A 268 0.38 -16.99 7.45
CA ALA A 268 0.59 -15.91 8.40
C ALA A 268 -0.66 -15.66 9.26
N ASN A 269 -0.44 -15.39 10.54
CA ASN A 269 -1.50 -14.97 11.46
C ASN A 269 -1.77 -13.46 11.32
N VAL A 270 -2.98 -13.06 11.70
CA VAL A 270 -3.40 -11.66 11.77
C VAL A 270 -3.82 -11.30 13.19
N LYS A 271 -3.53 -10.06 13.60
CA LYS A 271 -3.88 -9.51 14.91
C LYS A 271 -4.47 -8.10 14.74
N GLY A 272 -5.40 -7.72 15.62
CA GLY A 272 -5.97 -6.37 15.62
C GLY A 272 -6.95 -6.07 14.49
N MET A 273 -7.43 -7.07 13.78
CA MET A 273 -8.31 -6.91 12.60
C MET A 273 -9.70 -6.31 12.94
N HIS A 274 -10.07 -6.29 14.21
CA HIS A 274 -11.35 -5.76 14.70
C HIS A 274 -11.34 -4.25 14.92
N ALA A 275 -10.22 -3.58 14.70
CA ALA A 275 -10.08 -2.15 14.94
C ALA A 275 -9.95 -1.38 13.62
N LEU A 276 -10.84 -0.43 13.42
CA LEU A 276 -10.79 0.53 12.31
C LEU A 276 -10.65 1.94 12.88
N ALA A 277 -9.85 2.77 12.22
CA ALA A 277 -9.81 4.20 12.50
C ALA A 277 -10.75 4.92 11.54
N GLY A 278 -11.81 5.54 12.09
CA GLY A 278 -12.68 6.45 11.37
C GLY A 278 -12.23 7.89 11.59
N ASN A 279 -12.12 8.68 10.55
CA ASN A 279 -12.04 10.13 10.63
C ASN A 279 -13.46 10.72 10.62
N ALA A 280 -13.58 12.05 10.78
CA ALA A 280 -14.84 12.75 10.89
C ALA A 280 -15.95 12.27 9.93
N PRO A 281 -17.23 12.28 10.34
CA PRO A 281 -18.33 11.87 9.48
C PRO A 281 -18.38 12.74 8.22
N TYR A 282 -18.54 12.10 7.09
CA TYR A 282 -18.78 12.75 5.81
C TYR A 282 -20.28 12.84 5.58
N LEU A 283 -20.76 14.03 5.23
CA LEU A 283 -22.14 14.19 4.78
C LEU A 283 -22.16 13.97 3.27
N ALA A 284 -22.81 12.88 2.85
CA ALA A 284 -22.83 12.45 1.44
C ALA A 284 -23.49 13.48 0.50
N ASP A 285 -24.27 14.40 1.05
CA ASP A 285 -25.09 15.36 0.31
C ASP A 285 -24.57 16.80 0.37
N MET A 286 -23.31 17.01 0.71
CA MET A 286 -22.71 18.33 0.58
C MET A 286 -22.27 18.57 -0.86
N PRO A 287 -22.74 19.66 -1.51
CA PRO A 287 -22.43 19.99 -2.90
C PRO A 287 -20.94 20.31 -3.13
#